data_f3be6b29fe9735aa3d5d43d65eea3398
#
_entry.id   f3be6b29fe9735aa3d5d43d65eea3398
#
_cell.length_a   1.000
_cell.length_b   1.000
_cell.length_c   1.000
_cell.angle_alpha   90.00
_cell.angle_beta   90.00
_cell.angle_gamma   90.00
#
_symmetry.space_group_name_H-M   'P 1'
#
loop_
_entity.id
_entity.type
_entity.pdbx_description
1 polymer ?
#
loop_
_entity_poly.entity_id
_entity_poly.type
_entity_poly.pdbx_seq_one_letter_code
_entity_poly.pdbx_strand_id
1 'polypeptide(L)'
;MDVGAVRVHPFSLSRVIAILSAAIISLSAFKVSGQDLMGPHPYIKAEIIFGGDLMGHGMQIAAAKDETTGTYSYQRVFRHIAPILMSHDAAVANLEVTLAGAPYTGYPLFSSPVAFAEAARDAGIGVLTTANNHAVDRGLQGIRSTIKSLDSLSVKHTGTYSDAADRAARVPLVVEAGGLSLALLSYTYGTNGIPVPEPAVVNLIDRELIAADIERAKKMECDAIVAFMHWGREYDTMPSPFQKELAEWLFAEGADIIIGSHPHVIQPVEHIRSAGSGRDRLVAYSLGNLVSNQRWRRTDGGMLLSIRLSVYGDQLIIERAGYILTWVHTPLSSRGRREFEIVPAAHFEKHFELIGDSSQYNQMRLFINDSRRFMGSNAKSIDELRGERLEMILPCR
;
A
#
# COMPACT_ATOMS: atom_id res chain seq x y z
N MET A 1 -44.15 93.36 26.35
CA MET A 1 -44.32 91.97 25.92
C MET A 1 -42.99 91.34 26.00
N ASP A 2 -42.81 90.56 27.02
CA ASP A 2 -41.54 90.04 27.53
C ASP A 2 -41.19 88.74 26.82
N VAL A 3 -39.97 88.67 26.33
CA VAL A 3 -39.48 87.48 25.67
C VAL A 3 -38.49 86.84 26.61
N GLY A 4 -38.88 85.73 27.23
CA GLY A 4 -38.02 84.95 28.19
C GLY A 4 -36.88 84.29 27.57
N ALA A 5 -35.66 84.56 28.06
CA ALA A 5 -34.40 83.96 27.68
C ALA A 5 -34.23 82.59 28.36
N VAL A 6 -34.06 81.54 27.59
CA VAL A 6 -33.67 80.19 28.06
C VAL A 6 -32.19 80.16 28.25
N ARG A 7 -31.71 79.93 29.51
CA ARG A 7 -30.32 79.68 29.87
C ARG A 7 -29.95 78.19 29.54
N VAL A 8 -29.03 77.98 28.64
CA VAL A 8 -28.38 76.70 28.41
C VAL A 8 -27.11 76.58 29.25
N HIS A 9 -27.05 75.60 30.15
CA HIS A 9 -25.86 75.33 30.91
C HIS A 9 -24.80 74.52 30.02
N PRO A 10 -23.49 74.90 30.06
CA PRO A 10 -22.48 74.21 29.31
C PRO A 10 -22.16 72.91 30.00
N PHE A 11 -22.38 71.80 29.33
CA PHE A 11 -21.79 70.48 29.74
C PHE A 11 -20.30 70.54 29.58
N SER A 12 -19.60 70.23 30.65
CA SER A 12 -18.10 70.23 30.74
C SER A 12 -17.49 69.15 29.86
N LEU A 13 -16.63 69.54 28.91
CA LEU A 13 -15.87 68.76 27.97
C LEU A 13 -14.98 67.71 28.62
N SER A 14 -14.67 67.84 29.91
CA SER A 14 -13.83 66.95 30.69
C SER A 14 -14.41 65.59 31.02
N ARG A 15 -15.76 65.41 30.99
CA ARG A 15 -16.37 64.08 31.26
C ARG A 15 -16.49 63.21 30.02
N VAL A 16 -16.43 63.74 28.80
CA VAL A 16 -16.47 62.99 27.55
C VAL A 16 -15.09 62.38 27.21
N ILE A 17 -14.00 63.09 27.59
CA ILE A 17 -12.63 62.62 27.39
C ILE A 17 -12.31 61.45 28.33
N ALA A 18 -12.84 61.44 29.56
CA ALA A 18 -12.58 60.33 30.52
C ALA A 18 -13.30 59.00 30.10
N ILE A 19 -14.47 59.10 29.45
CA ILE A 19 -15.20 57.91 28.98
C ILE A 19 -14.56 57.30 27.70
N LEU A 20 -14.00 58.14 26.83
CA LEU A 20 -13.26 57.67 25.64
C LEU A 20 -11.89 57.13 25.97
N SER A 21 -11.21 57.58 27.00
CA SER A 21 -9.93 57.05 27.46
C SER A 21 -10.04 55.69 28.18
N ALA A 22 -11.15 55.41 28.86
CA ALA A 22 -11.41 54.11 29.49
C ALA A 22 -11.80 53.03 28.47
N ALA A 23 -12.43 53.42 27.32
CA ALA A 23 -12.75 52.47 26.25
C ALA A 23 -11.57 52.08 25.37
N ILE A 24 -10.50 52.92 25.32
CA ILE A 24 -9.27 52.61 24.53
C ILE A 24 -8.29 51.73 25.33
N ILE A 25 -8.31 51.77 26.68
CA ILE A 25 -7.42 50.95 27.51
C ILE A 25 -7.92 49.50 27.66
N SER A 26 -9.21 49.23 27.42
CA SER A 26 -9.71 47.85 27.47
C SER A 26 -9.56 47.04 26.16
N LEU A 27 -9.10 47.65 25.06
CA LEU A 27 -8.88 46.97 23.78
C LEU A 27 -7.42 46.50 23.56
N SER A 28 -6.49 46.83 24.46
CA SER A 28 -5.06 46.51 24.31
C SER A 28 -4.61 45.29 25.08
N ALA A 29 -5.47 44.49 25.69
CA ALA A 29 -5.13 43.33 26.50
C ALA A 29 -5.60 41.98 25.94
N PHE A 30 -6.26 41.95 24.77
CA PHE A 30 -6.47 40.68 24.05
C PHE A 30 -5.35 40.49 23.03
N LYS A 31 -4.19 40.00 23.50
CA LYS A 31 -3.29 39.22 22.62
C LYS A 31 -4.04 37.93 22.26
N VAL A 32 -4.81 37.94 21.21
CA VAL A 32 -5.19 36.72 20.51
C VAL A 32 -3.88 36.17 20.00
N SER A 33 -3.36 35.13 20.64
CA SER A 33 -2.31 34.33 20.07
C SER A 33 -2.84 33.79 18.75
N GLY A 34 -2.14 34.01 17.66
CA GLY A 34 -2.58 33.64 16.30
C GLY A 34 -2.70 32.12 16.05
N GLN A 35 -2.95 31.32 17.11
CA GLN A 35 -3.16 29.88 17.04
C GLN A 35 -4.63 29.44 17.04
N ASP A 36 -5.62 30.34 17.29
CA ASP A 36 -7.01 29.93 17.49
C ASP A 36 -7.98 30.40 16.39
N LEU A 37 -7.51 30.92 15.26
CA LEU A 37 -8.37 31.38 14.16
C LEU A 37 -8.42 30.46 12.95
N MET A 38 -7.74 29.33 12.97
CA MET A 38 -7.99 28.25 12.03
C MET A 38 -9.00 27.29 12.69
N GLY A 39 -10.25 27.36 12.26
CA GLY A 39 -11.21 26.30 12.50
C GLY A 39 -10.61 24.96 12.04
N PRO A 40 -11.06 23.79 12.55
CA PRO A 40 -10.50 22.53 12.13
C PRO A 40 -10.63 22.41 10.61
N HIS A 41 -9.55 22.59 9.87
CA HIS A 41 -9.51 22.14 8.48
C HIS A 41 -9.91 20.67 8.50
N PRO A 42 -10.80 20.22 7.59
CA PRO A 42 -11.23 18.84 7.59
C PRO A 42 -9.97 17.96 7.49
N TYR A 43 -9.71 17.18 8.52
CA TYR A 43 -8.67 16.17 8.53
C TYR A 43 -9.03 15.14 7.46
N ILE A 44 -8.37 15.20 6.31
CA ILE A 44 -8.52 14.19 5.28
C ILE A 44 -7.61 13.02 5.69
N LYS A 45 -8.19 11.84 5.79
CA LYS A 45 -7.49 10.64 6.22
C LYS A 45 -7.74 9.51 5.26
N ALA A 46 -6.71 8.71 5.01
CA ALA A 46 -6.83 7.48 4.24
C ALA A 46 -6.21 6.30 4.99
N GLU A 47 -6.87 5.16 4.94
CA GLU A 47 -6.30 3.87 5.34
C GLU A 47 -5.95 3.07 4.09
N ILE A 48 -4.67 2.75 3.93
CA ILE A 48 -4.16 2.05 2.76
C ILE A 48 -3.48 0.78 3.23
N ILE A 49 -3.69 -0.32 2.50
CA ILE A 49 -3.06 -1.60 2.79
C ILE A 49 -2.24 -2.08 1.60
N PHE A 50 -1.03 -2.53 1.88
CA PHE A 50 -0.09 -3.04 0.90
C PHE A 50 0.18 -4.51 1.12
N GLY A 51 0.10 -5.31 0.06
CA GLY A 51 0.47 -6.72 0.03
C GLY A 51 1.73 -6.95 -0.80
N GLY A 52 2.42 -8.06 -0.52
CA GLY A 52 3.59 -8.49 -1.26
C GLY A 52 3.26 -9.21 -2.57
N ASP A 53 4.05 -10.24 -2.89
CA ASP A 53 4.06 -10.89 -4.19
C ASP A 53 2.88 -11.86 -4.38
N LEU A 54 2.09 -11.64 -5.42
CA LEU A 54 1.04 -12.54 -5.92
C LEU A 54 1.64 -13.41 -7.01
N MET A 55 1.98 -14.66 -6.67
CA MET A 55 2.57 -15.62 -7.60
C MET A 55 1.59 -16.73 -7.96
N GLY A 56 1.66 -17.20 -9.20
CA GLY A 56 0.77 -18.23 -9.77
C GLY A 56 1.52 -19.51 -10.17
N HIS A 57 2.04 -20.27 -9.20
CA HIS A 57 2.75 -21.52 -9.49
C HIS A 57 1.82 -22.60 -10.06
N GLY A 58 2.41 -23.59 -10.75
CA GLY A 58 1.66 -24.66 -11.40
C GLY A 58 0.68 -25.40 -10.49
N MET A 59 1.05 -25.65 -9.22
CA MET A 59 0.15 -26.27 -8.25
C MET A 59 -1.02 -25.38 -7.85
N GLN A 60 -0.86 -24.05 -7.81
CA GLN A 60 -1.94 -23.11 -7.56
C GLN A 60 -2.91 -23.08 -8.75
N ILE A 61 -2.38 -23.13 -9.99
CA ILE A 61 -3.18 -23.23 -11.22
C ILE A 61 -3.99 -24.53 -11.22
N ALA A 62 -3.34 -25.66 -10.90
CA ALA A 62 -4.01 -26.95 -10.80
C ALA A 62 -5.10 -26.98 -9.71
N ALA A 63 -4.82 -26.35 -8.54
CA ALA A 63 -5.80 -26.24 -7.45
C ALA A 63 -7.04 -25.43 -7.84
N ALA A 64 -6.85 -24.36 -8.61
CA ALA A 64 -7.93 -23.47 -9.03
C ALA A 64 -8.82 -24.05 -10.14
N LYS A 65 -8.36 -25.08 -10.87
CA LYS A 65 -9.06 -25.65 -12.01
C LYS A 65 -10.22 -26.53 -11.59
N ASP A 66 -11.40 -26.25 -12.11
CA ASP A 66 -12.53 -27.18 -12.10
C ASP A 66 -12.41 -28.16 -13.28
N GLU A 67 -12.21 -29.44 -12.97
CA GLU A 67 -12.01 -30.48 -13.98
C GLU A 67 -13.27 -30.81 -14.80
N THR A 68 -14.44 -30.43 -14.30
CA THR A 68 -15.70 -30.69 -14.96
C THR A 68 -15.99 -29.63 -16.01
N THR A 69 -15.77 -28.36 -15.65
CA THR A 69 -16.09 -27.22 -16.53
C THR A 69 -14.87 -26.70 -17.29
N GLY A 70 -13.65 -27.02 -16.82
CA GLY A 70 -12.40 -26.48 -17.32
C GLY A 70 -12.15 -25.02 -16.93
N THR A 71 -13.03 -24.42 -16.12
CA THR A 71 -12.88 -23.05 -15.60
C THR A 71 -11.92 -22.98 -14.42
N TYR A 72 -11.54 -21.77 -14.03
CA TYR A 72 -10.63 -21.53 -12.89
C TYR A 72 -11.30 -20.62 -11.87
N SER A 73 -11.09 -20.90 -10.58
CA SER A 73 -11.57 -20.09 -9.46
C SER A 73 -10.51 -19.96 -8.39
N TYR A 74 -10.23 -18.70 -7.99
CA TYR A 74 -9.26 -18.37 -6.94
C TYR A 74 -9.89 -17.66 -5.74
N GLN A 75 -11.22 -17.55 -5.65
CA GLN A 75 -11.92 -16.86 -4.55
C GLN A 75 -11.53 -17.41 -3.19
N ARG A 76 -11.31 -18.72 -3.12
CA ARG A 76 -10.89 -19.39 -1.88
C ARG A 76 -9.53 -18.88 -1.38
N VAL A 77 -8.62 -18.53 -2.29
CA VAL A 77 -7.28 -18.04 -1.94
C VAL A 77 -7.35 -16.81 -1.04
N PHE A 78 -8.27 -15.90 -1.31
CA PHE A 78 -8.34 -14.59 -0.66
C PHE A 78 -9.41 -14.51 0.44
N ARG A 79 -10.26 -15.52 0.63
CA ARG A 79 -11.47 -15.46 1.46
C ARG A 79 -11.23 -14.96 2.88
N HIS A 80 -10.10 -15.31 3.50
CA HIS A 80 -9.81 -14.95 4.89
C HIS A 80 -9.20 -13.55 5.05
N ILE A 81 -8.63 -13.00 3.98
CA ILE A 81 -8.06 -11.65 4.01
C ILE A 81 -8.95 -10.61 3.32
N ALA A 82 -9.95 -11.03 2.56
CA ALA A 82 -10.87 -10.11 1.87
C ALA A 82 -11.52 -9.09 2.82
N PRO A 83 -12.06 -9.46 4.00
CA PRO A 83 -12.61 -8.47 4.94
C PRO A 83 -11.57 -7.44 5.41
N ILE A 84 -10.31 -7.85 5.56
CA ILE A 84 -9.21 -6.95 5.94
C ILE A 84 -8.91 -5.97 4.81
N LEU A 85 -8.78 -6.47 3.58
CA LEU A 85 -8.49 -5.65 2.41
C LEU A 85 -9.61 -4.63 2.16
N MET A 86 -10.87 -5.09 2.21
CA MET A 86 -12.06 -4.26 1.99
C MET A 86 -12.31 -3.23 3.11
N SER A 87 -11.69 -3.35 4.27
CA SER A 87 -11.80 -2.37 5.36
C SER A 87 -10.89 -1.15 5.17
N HIS A 88 -10.10 -1.11 4.11
CA HIS A 88 -9.20 -0.01 3.76
C HIS A 88 -9.72 0.74 2.54
N ASP A 89 -9.36 2.03 2.44
CA ASP A 89 -9.76 2.87 1.31
C ASP A 89 -9.08 2.46 0.00
N ALA A 90 -7.89 1.88 0.08
CA ALA A 90 -7.18 1.29 -1.05
C ALA A 90 -6.35 0.08 -0.62
N ALA A 91 -6.32 -0.96 -1.46
CA ALA A 91 -5.42 -2.10 -1.31
C ALA A 91 -4.59 -2.29 -2.58
N VAL A 92 -3.28 -2.46 -2.40
CA VAL A 92 -2.29 -2.54 -3.47
C VAL A 92 -1.41 -3.77 -3.27
N ALA A 93 -1.10 -4.53 -4.35
CA ALA A 93 -0.18 -5.68 -4.30
C ALA A 93 0.64 -5.81 -5.58
N ASN A 94 1.71 -6.61 -5.55
CA ASN A 94 2.53 -6.90 -6.72
C ASN A 94 2.01 -8.15 -7.45
N LEU A 95 1.59 -8.01 -8.71
CA LEU A 95 1.20 -9.12 -9.58
C LEU A 95 2.44 -9.68 -10.27
N GLU A 96 3.04 -10.71 -9.70
CA GLU A 96 4.31 -11.29 -10.17
C GLU A 96 4.10 -12.48 -11.11
N VAL A 97 3.19 -12.30 -12.04
CA VAL A 97 2.88 -13.23 -13.12
C VAL A 97 2.36 -12.47 -14.33
N THR A 98 2.43 -13.08 -15.54
CA THR A 98 1.66 -12.59 -16.69
C THR A 98 0.27 -13.24 -16.74
N LEU A 99 -0.69 -12.54 -17.35
CA LEU A 99 -2.03 -13.05 -17.68
C LEU A 99 -2.11 -13.30 -19.19
N ALA A 100 -1.22 -14.14 -19.70
CA ALA A 100 -0.97 -14.30 -21.14
C ALA A 100 -1.96 -15.24 -21.85
N GLY A 101 -2.87 -15.88 -21.11
CA GLY A 101 -3.76 -16.91 -21.63
C GLY A 101 -3.11 -18.31 -21.60
N ALA A 102 -3.88 -19.30 -22.09
CA ALA A 102 -3.42 -20.69 -22.16
C ALA A 102 -2.30 -20.85 -23.22
N PRO A 103 -1.38 -21.82 -23.04
CA PRO A 103 -1.28 -22.73 -21.91
C PRO A 103 -0.82 -22.02 -20.62
N TYR A 104 -1.54 -22.26 -19.52
CA TYR A 104 -1.17 -21.71 -18.23
C TYR A 104 0.04 -22.45 -17.64
N THR A 105 1.00 -21.70 -17.10
CA THR A 105 2.26 -22.25 -16.58
C THR A 105 2.67 -21.53 -15.31
N GLY A 106 3.31 -22.26 -14.40
CA GLY A 106 4.05 -21.70 -13.28
C GLY A 106 5.50 -21.38 -13.64
N TYR A 107 6.37 -21.42 -12.61
CA TYR A 107 7.81 -21.22 -12.79
C TYR A 107 8.39 -22.16 -13.88
N PRO A 108 9.36 -21.72 -14.70
CA PRO A 108 10.03 -20.40 -14.65
C PRO A 108 9.34 -19.29 -15.47
N LEU A 109 8.41 -19.61 -16.35
CA LEU A 109 7.74 -18.64 -17.22
C LEU A 109 6.23 -18.64 -16.92
N PHE A 110 5.82 -17.72 -16.08
CA PHE A 110 4.46 -17.64 -15.56
C PHE A 110 3.44 -17.20 -16.62
N SER A 111 2.32 -17.91 -16.65
CA SER A 111 1.08 -17.47 -17.31
C SER A 111 -0.09 -17.96 -16.47
N SER A 112 -0.72 -17.06 -15.71
CA SER A 112 -1.85 -17.38 -14.85
C SER A 112 -3.18 -17.11 -15.53
N PRO A 113 -4.26 -17.87 -15.18
CA PRO A 113 -5.61 -17.52 -15.58
C PRO A 113 -6.01 -16.12 -15.10
N VAL A 114 -6.77 -15.38 -15.91
CA VAL A 114 -7.31 -14.05 -15.55
C VAL A 114 -8.11 -14.09 -14.25
N ALA A 115 -8.78 -15.22 -13.96
CA ALA A 115 -9.51 -15.48 -12.73
C ALA A 115 -8.64 -15.28 -11.45
N PHE A 116 -7.31 -15.34 -11.57
CA PHE A 116 -6.42 -15.04 -10.44
C PHE A 116 -6.45 -13.55 -10.05
N ALA A 117 -6.30 -12.67 -11.04
CA ALA A 117 -6.42 -11.22 -10.81
C ALA A 117 -7.86 -10.80 -10.49
N GLU A 118 -8.86 -11.49 -11.09
CA GLU A 118 -10.27 -11.28 -10.77
C GLU A 118 -10.57 -11.56 -9.31
N ALA A 119 -10.09 -12.69 -8.76
CA ALA A 119 -10.28 -13.04 -7.36
C ALA A 119 -9.55 -12.07 -6.41
N ALA A 120 -8.37 -11.58 -6.79
CA ALA A 120 -7.65 -10.55 -6.03
C ALA A 120 -8.46 -9.24 -5.98
N ARG A 121 -9.02 -8.78 -7.12
CA ARG A 121 -9.91 -7.61 -7.21
C ARG A 121 -11.16 -7.81 -6.34
N ASP A 122 -11.81 -8.94 -6.45
CA ASP A 122 -13.04 -9.26 -5.70
C ASP A 122 -12.80 -9.31 -4.18
N ALA A 123 -11.56 -9.60 -3.78
CA ALA A 123 -11.12 -9.53 -2.39
C ALA A 123 -10.78 -8.11 -1.93
N GLY A 124 -10.82 -7.11 -2.81
CA GLY A 124 -10.57 -5.71 -2.48
C GLY A 124 -9.24 -5.14 -2.99
N ILE A 125 -8.37 -5.92 -3.66
CA ILE A 125 -7.12 -5.41 -4.25
C ILE A 125 -7.47 -4.63 -5.52
N GLY A 126 -7.62 -3.31 -5.38
CA GLY A 126 -8.01 -2.41 -6.47
C GLY A 126 -6.84 -1.97 -7.35
N VAL A 127 -5.60 -2.17 -6.89
CA VAL A 127 -4.40 -1.75 -7.62
C VAL A 127 -3.36 -2.87 -7.64
N LEU A 128 -2.83 -3.14 -8.83
CA LEU A 128 -1.76 -4.13 -9.03
C LEU A 128 -0.53 -3.47 -9.66
N THR A 129 0.64 -3.63 -9.02
CA THR A 129 1.91 -3.29 -9.66
C THR A 129 2.36 -4.43 -10.55
N THR A 130 2.95 -4.12 -11.71
CA THR A 130 3.31 -5.09 -12.74
C THR A 130 4.78 -5.02 -13.17
N ALA A 131 5.56 -4.04 -12.65
CA ALA A 131 6.99 -4.00 -12.87
C ALA A 131 7.69 -4.98 -11.92
N ASN A 132 7.98 -6.17 -12.42
CA ASN A 132 8.71 -7.22 -11.71
C ASN A 132 9.54 -8.06 -12.70
N ASN A 133 10.36 -8.98 -12.20
CA ASN A 133 11.24 -9.80 -13.01
C ASN A 133 10.49 -10.80 -13.91
N HIS A 134 9.20 -11.09 -13.63
CA HIS A 134 8.32 -11.94 -14.42
C HIS A 134 7.41 -11.18 -15.40
N ALA A 135 7.55 -9.85 -15.49
CA ALA A 135 6.72 -9.01 -16.37
C ALA A 135 6.80 -9.41 -17.86
N VAL A 136 7.89 -10.02 -18.30
CA VAL A 136 8.19 -10.36 -19.71
C VAL A 136 8.15 -11.87 -19.98
N ASP A 137 7.74 -12.69 -19.03
CA ASP A 137 7.77 -14.17 -19.15
C ASP A 137 7.10 -14.73 -20.41
N ARG A 138 6.12 -14.03 -20.94
CA ARG A 138 5.40 -14.39 -22.16
C ARG A 138 5.56 -13.35 -23.27
N GLY A 139 6.68 -12.61 -23.23
CA GLY A 139 7.04 -11.61 -24.25
C GLY A 139 5.99 -10.51 -24.42
N LEU A 140 5.97 -9.92 -25.60
CA LEU A 140 5.04 -8.83 -25.95
C LEU A 140 3.56 -9.23 -25.76
N GLN A 141 3.21 -10.45 -26.14
CA GLN A 141 1.84 -10.96 -25.99
C GLN A 141 1.46 -11.04 -24.51
N GLY A 142 2.38 -11.46 -23.63
CA GLY A 142 2.17 -11.52 -22.19
C GLY A 142 1.89 -10.15 -21.60
N ILE A 143 2.71 -9.14 -21.90
CA ILE A 143 2.52 -7.76 -21.45
C ILE A 143 1.15 -7.23 -21.91
N ARG A 144 0.86 -7.28 -23.20
CA ARG A 144 -0.40 -6.75 -23.77
C ARG A 144 -1.63 -7.46 -23.23
N SER A 145 -1.57 -8.78 -23.09
CA SER A 145 -2.68 -9.57 -22.53
C SER A 145 -2.91 -9.25 -21.05
N THR A 146 -1.85 -9.06 -20.28
CA THR A 146 -1.94 -8.67 -18.86
C THR A 146 -2.60 -7.29 -18.73
N ILE A 147 -2.13 -6.28 -19.47
CA ILE A 147 -2.71 -4.93 -19.49
C ILE A 147 -4.20 -5.00 -19.85
N LYS A 148 -4.54 -5.66 -20.97
CA LYS A 148 -5.92 -5.81 -21.43
C LYS A 148 -6.81 -6.50 -20.40
N SER A 149 -6.29 -7.52 -19.73
CA SER A 149 -7.05 -8.26 -18.71
C SER A 149 -7.33 -7.38 -17.49
N LEU A 150 -6.33 -6.63 -17.01
CA LEU A 150 -6.49 -5.72 -15.88
C LEU A 150 -7.43 -4.56 -16.19
N ASP A 151 -7.32 -3.96 -17.40
CA ASP A 151 -8.24 -2.93 -17.86
C ASP A 151 -9.69 -3.48 -17.94
N SER A 152 -9.88 -4.69 -18.46
CA SER A 152 -11.22 -5.33 -18.55
C SER A 152 -11.82 -5.62 -17.19
N LEU A 153 -10.99 -5.92 -16.19
CA LEU A 153 -11.39 -6.11 -14.80
C LEU A 153 -11.57 -4.79 -14.03
N SER A 154 -11.30 -3.65 -14.65
CA SER A 154 -11.26 -2.33 -14.00
C SER A 154 -10.28 -2.28 -12.80
N VAL A 155 -9.19 -3.06 -12.86
CA VAL A 155 -8.11 -3.03 -11.89
C VAL A 155 -7.10 -1.97 -12.33
N LYS A 156 -6.84 -1.00 -11.47
CA LYS A 156 -5.78 -0.02 -11.71
C LYS A 156 -4.42 -0.72 -11.69
N HIS A 157 -3.53 -0.35 -12.63
CA HIS A 157 -2.20 -0.99 -12.67
C HIS A 157 -1.12 -0.02 -13.15
N THR A 158 0.12 -0.28 -12.75
CA THR A 158 1.29 0.53 -13.12
C THR A 158 2.54 -0.35 -13.13
N GLY A 159 3.50 0.00 -14.02
CA GLY A 159 4.79 -0.68 -14.13
C GLY A 159 5.06 -1.28 -15.49
N THR A 160 4.03 -1.72 -16.23
CA THR A 160 4.14 -2.22 -17.62
C THR A 160 3.14 -1.52 -18.52
N TYR A 161 3.52 -1.27 -19.78
CA TYR A 161 2.74 -0.49 -20.75
C TYR A 161 2.88 -1.07 -22.14
N SER A 162 1.85 -0.88 -22.99
CA SER A 162 1.83 -1.37 -24.37
C SER A 162 2.86 -0.70 -25.27
N ASP A 163 3.20 0.56 -24.98
CA ASP A 163 4.20 1.39 -25.65
C ASP A 163 4.54 2.63 -24.81
N ALA A 164 5.44 3.49 -25.34
CA ALA A 164 5.87 4.71 -24.68
C ALA A 164 4.75 5.76 -24.53
N ALA A 165 3.77 5.79 -25.45
CA ALA A 165 2.64 6.72 -25.37
C ALA A 165 1.67 6.31 -24.25
N ASP A 166 1.40 5.00 -24.12
CA ASP A 166 0.61 4.43 -23.04
C ASP A 166 1.26 4.72 -21.67
N ARG A 167 2.60 4.54 -21.57
CA ARG A 167 3.35 4.92 -20.35
C ARG A 167 3.20 6.42 -20.04
N ALA A 168 3.41 7.26 -21.02
CA ALA A 168 3.32 8.71 -20.84
C ALA A 168 1.92 9.17 -20.40
N ALA A 169 0.87 8.46 -20.78
CA ALA A 169 -0.50 8.76 -20.39
C ALA A 169 -0.85 8.28 -18.96
N ARG A 170 -0.20 7.20 -18.47
CA ARG A 170 -0.58 6.52 -17.22
C ARG A 170 0.36 6.75 -16.04
N VAL A 171 1.57 7.31 -16.23
CA VAL A 171 2.54 7.54 -15.13
C VAL A 171 2.52 9.00 -14.71
N PRO A 172 2.43 9.31 -13.40
CA PRO A 172 2.14 8.39 -12.30
C PRO A 172 0.70 7.87 -12.33
N LEU A 173 0.46 6.69 -11.76
CA LEU A 173 -0.90 6.22 -11.54
C LEU A 173 -1.48 6.94 -10.33
N VAL A 174 -2.53 7.73 -10.54
CA VAL A 174 -3.21 8.41 -9.42
C VAL A 174 -4.33 7.53 -8.87
N VAL A 175 -4.31 7.34 -7.56
CA VAL A 175 -5.29 6.55 -6.80
C VAL A 175 -5.91 7.42 -5.72
N GLU A 176 -7.24 7.57 -5.78
CA GLU A 176 -7.99 8.23 -4.71
C GLU A 176 -8.25 7.24 -3.58
N ALA A 177 -7.96 7.62 -2.35
CA ALA A 177 -8.17 6.84 -1.14
C ALA A 177 -8.54 7.75 0.03
N GLY A 178 -9.72 7.57 0.63
CA GLY A 178 -10.16 8.34 1.80
C GLY A 178 -10.21 9.86 1.59
N GLY A 179 -10.21 10.30 0.33
CA GLY A 179 -10.13 11.71 -0.05
C GLY A 179 -8.71 12.23 -0.27
N LEU A 180 -7.68 11.39 -0.14
CA LEU A 180 -6.30 11.69 -0.53
C LEU A 180 -6.00 11.16 -1.93
N SER A 181 -5.21 11.91 -2.70
CA SER A 181 -4.66 11.53 -3.99
C SER A 181 -3.24 10.96 -3.82
N LEU A 182 -3.04 9.71 -4.25
CA LEU A 182 -1.77 9.00 -4.14
C LEU A 182 -1.17 8.81 -5.53
N ALA A 183 0.05 9.29 -5.75
CA ALA A 183 0.82 8.98 -6.95
C ALA A 183 1.56 7.66 -6.75
N LEU A 184 1.14 6.61 -7.44
CA LEU A 184 1.79 5.30 -7.42
C LEU A 184 2.76 5.15 -8.59
N LEU A 185 4.00 4.80 -8.27
CA LEU A 185 5.09 4.50 -9.19
C LEU A 185 5.56 3.06 -8.96
N SER A 186 5.94 2.32 -10.01
CA SER A 186 6.42 0.95 -9.87
C SER A 186 7.59 0.66 -10.80
N TYR A 187 8.67 0.07 -10.26
CA TYR A 187 9.91 -0.21 -10.97
C TYR A 187 10.49 -1.57 -10.59
N THR A 188 11.23 -2.19 -11.53
CA THR A 188 11.93 -3.47 -11.30
C THR A 188 13.41 -3.39 -11.64
N TYR A 189 14.22 -4.19 -10.94
CA TYR A 189 15.65 -4.31 -11.21
C TYR A 189 15.95 -4.97 -12.57
N GLY A 190 14.99 -5.70 -13.14
CA GLY A 190 15.19 -6.42 -14.39
C GLY A 190 14.04 -7.36 -14.72
N THR A 191 14.25 -8.16 -15.75
CA THR A 191 13.26 -9.08 -16.36
C THR A 191 13.83 -10.48 -16.58
N ASN A 192 14.56 -11.00 -15.59
CA ASN A 192 15.22 -12.33 -15.63
C ASN A 192 16.10 -12.53 -16.88
N GLY A 193 16.72 -11.45 -17.38
CA GLY A 193 17.55 -11.48 -18.59
C GLY A 193 16.78 -11.59 -19.91
N ILE A 194 15.45 -11.58 -19.89
CA ILE A 194 14.61 -11.53 -21.09
C ILE A 194 14.50 -10.06 -21.54
N PRO A 195 14.94 -9.70 -22.76
CA PRO A 195 14.80 -8.33 -23.25
C PRO A 195 13.33 -7.90 -23.30
N VAL A 196 13.05 -6.64 -22.90
CA VAL A 196 11.73 -6.07 -23.06
C VAL A 196 11.44 -5.91 -24.55
N PRO A 197 10.39 -6.55 -25.09
CA PRO A 197 10.11 -6.52 -26.52
C PRO A 197 9.44 -5.21 -26.94
N GLU A 198 9.97 -4.57 -27.97
CA GLU A 198 9.35 -3.40 -28.56
C GLU A 198 7.93 -3.69 -29.11
N PRO A 199 6.99 -2.72 -29.04
CA PRO A 199 7.13 -1.36 -28.46
C PRO A 199 6.79 -1.30 -26.96
N ALA A 200 6.58 -2.45 -26.27
CA ALA A 200 6.20 -2.47 -24.87
C ALA A 200 7.27 -1.82 -23.97
N VAL A 201 6.83 -1.30 -22.84
CA VAL A 201 7.68 -0.68 -21.82
C VAL A 201 7.47 -1.39 -20.48
N VAL A 202 8.57 -1.74 -19.84
CA VAL A 202 8.62 -2.12 -18.42
C VAL A 202 9.45 -1.08 -17.70
N ASN A 203 8.93 -0.52 -16.61
CA ASN A 203 9.68 0.45 -15.81
C ASN A 203 10.85 -0.26 -15.11
N LEU A 204 12.03 -0.14 -15.66
CA LEU A 204 13.26 -0.55 -14.99
C LEU A 204 13.70 0.49 -13.96
N ILE A 205 14.46 0.07 -12.96
CA ILE A 205 15.10 0.99 -12.00
C ILE A 205 16.17 1.79 -12.74
N ASP A 206 15.82 3.02 -13.09
CA ASP A 206 16.65 4.03 -13.70
C ASP A 206 16.43 5.35 -12.98
N ARG A 207 17.49 5.96 -12.44
CA ARG A 207 17.37 7.15 -11.59
C ARG A 207 16.84 8.38 -12.35
N GLU A 208 17.21 8.55 -13.61
CA GLU A 208 16.74 9.68 -14.42
C GLU A 208 15.25 9.54 -14.70
N LEU A 209 14.81 8.34 -15.07
CA LEU A 209 13.42 8.01 -15.29
C LEU A 209 12.57 8.22 -14.02
N ILE A 210 13.04 7.69 -12.89
CA ILE A 210 12.34 7.79 -11.59
C ILE A 210 12.25 9.25 -11.14
N ALA A 211 13.33 10.03 -11.25
CA ALA A 211 13.33 11.45 -10.90
C ALA A 211 12.31 12.24 -11.74
N ALA A 212 12.26 11.99 -13.05
CA ALA A 212 11.28 12.62 -13.92
C ALA A 212 9.82 12.27 -13.56
N ASP A 213 9.56 11.01 -13.19
CA ASP A 213 8.23 10.55 -12.78
C ASP A 213 7.82 11.16 -11.41
N ILE A 214 8.74 11.25 -10.46
CA ILE A 214 8.51 11.92 -9.16
C ILE A 214 8.23 13.41 -9.37
N GLU A 215 9.00 14.10 -10.20
CA GLU A 215 8.75 15.50 -10.53
C GLU A 215 7.38 15.72 -11.20
N ARG A 216 6.96 14.76 -12.02
CA ARG A 216 5.61 14.78 -12.60
C ARG A 216 4.54 14.59 -11.52
N ALA A 217 4.73 13.66 -10.56
CA ALA A 217 3.83 13.46 -9.45
C ALA A 217 3.70 14.73 -8.58
N LYS A 218 4.80 15.41 -8.29
CA LYS A 218 4.81 16.69 -7.58
C LYS A 218 4.01 17.78 -8.32
N LYS A 219 4.17 17.88 -9.64
CA LYS A 219 3.43 18.85 -10.48
C LYS A 219 1.93 18.54 -10.55
N MET A 220 1.52 17.32 -10.28
CA MET A 220 0.11 16.92 -10.17
C MET A 220 -0.47 17.20 -8.78
N GLU A 221 0.35 17.73 -7.86
CA GLU A 221 -0.06 18.08 -6.49
C GLU A 221 -0.70 16.92 -5.73
N CYS A 222 -0.20 15.68 -5.97
CA CYS A 222 -0.67 14.52 -5.23
C CYS A 222 -0.27 14.60 -3.76
N ASP A 223 -1.15 14.16 -2.88
CA ASP A 223 -0.97 14.22 -1.42
C ASP A 223 0.19 13.35 -0.93
N ALA A 224 0.43 12.21 -1.57
CA ALA A 224 1.57 11.33 -1.27
C ALA A 224 2.12 10.64 -2.53
N ILE A 225 3.43 10.40 -2.53
CA ILE A 225 4.15 9.66 -3.58
C ILE A 225 4.59 8.32 -3.02
N VAL A 226 4.07 7.24 -3.62
CA VAL A 226 4.35 5.86 -3.23
C VAL A 226 5.14 5.16 -4.34
N ALA A 227 6.35 4.68 -4.02
CA ALA A 227 7.21 3.94 -4.92
C ALA A 227 7.20 2.44 -4.60
N PHE A 228 6.70 1.62 -5.52
CA PHE A 228 6.85 0.16 -5.48
C PHE A 228 8.13 -0.26 -6.15
N MET A 229 9.00 -0.94 -5.41
CA MET A 229 10.33 -1.33 -5.85
C MET A 229 10.49 -2.85 -5.84
N HIS A 230 10.55 -3.46 -7.02
CA HIS A 230 10.85 -4.87 -7.17
C HIS A 230 12.37 -5.04 -7.27
N TRP A 231 13.02 -5.35 -6.14
CA TRP A 231 14.46 -5.19 -5.95
C TRP A 231 15.08 -6.16 -4.95
N GLY A 232 16.39 -6.12 -4.85
CA GLY A 232 17.14 -6.88 -3.86
C GLY A 232 17.55 -8.25 -4.37
N ARG A 233 17.63 -9.20 -3.46
CA ARG A 233 18.08 -10.55 -3.71
C ARG A 233 17.09 -11.54 -3.13
N GLU A 234 16.69 -12.54 -3.90
CA GLU A 234 15.78 -13.58 -3.43
C GLU A 234 16.29 -14.21 -2.13
N TYR A 235 15.40 -14.37 -1.16
CA TYR A 235 15.57 -15.04 0.13
C TYR A 235 16.51 -14.34 1.14
N ASP A 236 17.12 -13.23 0.78
CA ASP A 236 17.86 -12.40 1.75
C ASP A 236 16.89 -11.68 2.69
N THR A 237 17.04 -11.89 4.00
CA THR A 237 16.18 -11.25 5.01
C THR A 237 16.59 -9.80 5.33
N MET A 238 17.79 -9.40 4.95
CA MET A 238 18.27 -8.03 5.15
C MET A 238 18.42 -7.30 3.82
N PRO A 239 18.07 -6.03 3.74
CA PRO A 239 18.23 -5.25 2.53
C PRO A 239 19.71 -5.08 2.19
N SER A 240 20.03 -5.23 0.91
CA SER A 240 21.36 -4.98 0.38
C SER A 240 21.76 -3.50 0.51
N PRO A 241 23.07 -3.17 0.42
CA PRO A 241 23.53 -1.78 0.36
C PRO A 241 22.83 -0.97 -0.76
N PHE A 242 22.63 -1.59 -1.92
CA PHE A 242 21.92 -0.98 -3.05
C PHE A 242 20.48 -0.59 -2.70
N GLN A 243 19.71 -1.48 -2.04
CA GLN A 243 18.34 -1.16 -1.62
C GLN A 243 18.30 0.02 -0.64
N LYS A 244 19.23 0.08 0.31
CA LYS A 244 19.32 1.18 1.29
C LYS A 244 19.67 2.51 0.62
N GLU A 245 20.72 2.53 -0.21
CA GLU A 245 21.13 3.72 -0.95
C GLU A 245 20.01 4.24 -1.87
N LEU A 246 19.32 3.32 -2.57
CA LEU A 246 18.23 3.69 -3.45
C LEU A 246 17.02 4.22 -2.67
N ALA A 247 16.71 3.66 -1.49
CA ALA A 247 15.64 4.16 -0.64
C ALA A 247 15.93 5.58 -0.12
N GLU A 248 17.16 5.85 0.34
CA GLU A 248 17.60 7.18 0.76
C GLU A 248 17.49 8.19 -0.40
N TRP A 249 17.93 7.79 -1.59
CA TRP A 249 17.83 8.63 -2.78
C TRP A 249 16.38 8.90 -3.19
N LEU A 250 15.50 7.88 -3.20
CA LEU A 250 14.07 8.05 -3.48
C LEU A 250 13.41 9.04 -2.51
N PHE A 251 13.75 8.98 -1.23
CA PHE A 251 13.29 9.94 -0.23
C PHE A 251 13.82 11.35 -0.50
N ALA A 252 15.06 11.48 -0.94
CA ALA A 252 15.64 12.78 -1.30
C ALA A 252 14.95 13.37 -2.53
N GLU A 253 14.58 12.54 -3.52
CA GLU A 253 13.80 12.96 -4.69
C GLU A 253 12.35 13.32 -4.35
N GLY A 254 11.80 12.85 -3.22
CA GLY A 254 10.46 13.24 -2.76
C GLY A 254 9.45 12.11 -2.69
N ALA A 255 9.85 10.84 -2.76
CA ALA A 255 8.97 9.75 -2.38
C ALA A 255 8.68 9.81 -0.88
N ASP A 256 7.45 9.50 -0.48
CA ASP A 256 7.03 9.46 0.93
C ASP A 256 7.02 8.03 1.46
N ILE A 257 6.55 7.09 0.64
CA ILE A 257 6.38 5.69 1.00
C ILE A 257 7.07 4.81 -0.03
N ILE A 258 7.88 3.86 0.44
CA ILE A 258 8.57 2.90 -0.42
C ILE A 258 8.14 1.49 0.00
N ILE A 259 7.60 0.73 -0.96
CA ILE A 259 7.15 -0.66 -0.75
C ILE A 259 7.99 -1.57 -1.63
N GLY A 260 8.74 -2.46 -0.99
CA GLY A 260 9.60 -3.43 -1.65
C GLY A 260 8.95 -4.79 -1.85
N SER A 261 9.37 -5.47 -2.92
CA SER A 261 9.00 -6.83 -3.32
C SER A 261 10.19 -7.54 -3.96
N HIS A 262 10.09 -8.81 -4.35
CA HIS A 262 11.11 -9.68 -4.94
C HIS A 262 11.86 -10.60 -3.95
N PRO A 263 12.31 -10.21 -2.75
CA PRO A 263 13.01 -11.15 -1.87
C PRO A 263 12.20 -12.38 -1.45
N HIS A 264 10.87 -12.35 -1.62
CA HIS A 264 9.92 -13.41 -1.22
C HIS A 264 9.96 -13.74 0.27
N VAL A 265 10.64 -12.95 1.07
CA VAL A 265 10.70 -13.00 2.53
C VAL A 265 10.51 -11.59 3.08
N ILE A 266 10.02 -11.51 4.30
CA ILE A 266 9.87 -10.24 5.00
C ILE A 266 11.26 -9.63 5.26
N GLN A 267 11.42 -8.36 4.90
CA GLN A 267 12.60 -7.54 5.24
C GLN A 267 12.20 -6.39 6.19
N PRO A 268 13.16 -5.65 6.75
CA PRO A 268 12.91 -4.54 7.68
C PRO A 268 11.89 -3.53 7.18
N VAL A 269 11.16 -2.93 8.13
CA VAL A 269 10.26 -1.80 7.89
C VAL A 269 10.65 -0.65 8.81
N GLU A 270 10.80 0.54 8.24
CA GLU A 270 11.20 1.72 8.97
C GLU A 270 10.21 2.86 8.74
N HIS A 271 9.60 3.35 9.82
CA HIS A 271 8.84 4.59 9.81
C HIS A 271 9.74 5.72 10.36
N ILE A 272 9.97 6.73 9.54
CA ILE A 272 10.83 7.87 9.82
C ILE A 272 9.93 9.08 10.01
N ARG A 273 9.73 9.48 11.26
CA ARG A 273 8.94 10.67 11.58
C ARG A 273 9.72 11.93 11.25
N SER A 274 9.05 12.88 10.63
CA SER A 274 9.62 14.20 10.39
C SER A 274 9.66 15.02 11.67
N ALA A 275 10.71 15.84 11.82
CA ALA A 275 10.77 16.84 12.88
C ALA A 275 10.01 18.10 12.44
N GLY A 276 8.98 18.51 13.21
CA GLY A 276 8.21 19.74 12.95
C GLY A 276 7.21 19.60 11.80
N SER A 277 7.25 20.53 10.84
CA SER A 277 6.28 20.65 9.74
C SER A 277 6.63 19.85 8.48
N GLY A 278 7.45 18.81 8.59
CA GLY A 278 7.88 18.01 7.44
C GLY A 278 6.90 16.88 7.08
N ARG A 279 7.34 16.03 6.15
CA ARG A 279 6.61 14.86 5.68
C ARG A 279 7.20 13.60 6.31
N ASP A 280 6.37 12.77 6.94
CA ASP A 280 6.77 11.45 7.41
C ASP A 280 7.15 10.56 6.22
N ARG A 281 8.05 9.62 6.45
CA ARG A 281 8.53 8.68 5.43
C ARG A 281 8.43 7.26 5.95
N LEU A 282 8.19 6.31 5.05
CA LEU A 282 8.16 4.90 5.40
C LEU A 282 8.81 4.07 4.29
N VAL A 283 9.66 3.13 4.68
CA VAL A 283 10.15 2.09 3.79
C VAL A 283 9.87 0.71 4.36
N ALA A 284 9.23 -0.15 3.56
CA ALA A 284 9.18 -1.59 3.77
C ALA A 284 10.06 -2.23 2.69
N TYR A 285 11.21 -2.78 3.05
CA TYR A 285 12.17 -3.29 2.06
C TYR A 285 11.67 -4.53 1.32
N SER A 286 10.84 -5.36 1.97
CA SER A 286 10.06 -6.43 1.33
C SER A 286 8.90 -6.87 2.22
N LEU A 287 7.73 -7.06 1.62
CA LEU A 287 6.55 -7.60 2.30
C LEU A 287 6.48 -9.14 2.24
N GLY A 288 7.39 -9.80 1.51
CA GLY A 288 7.37 -11.24 1.28
C GLY A 288 6.25 -11.68 0.33
N ASN A 289 5.94 -12.97 0.33
CA ASN A 289 4.88 -13.52 -0.51
C ASN A 289 3.49 -13.25 0.10
N LEU A 290 2.60 -12.60 -0.63
CA LEU A 290 1.19 -12.59 -0.26
C LEU A 290 0.56 -13.95 -0.55
N VAL A 291 0.85 -14.52 -1.74
CA VAL A 291 0.54 -15.92 -2.06
C VAL A 291 1.56 -16.51 -3.02
N SER A 292 2.04 -17.71 -2.71
CA SER A 292 2.95 -18.47 -3.58
C SER A 292 2.89 -19.96 -3.23
N ASN A 293 3.52 -20.80 -4.05
CA ASN A 293 3.80 -22.20 -3.69
C ASN A 293 5.26 -22.43 -3.29
N GLN A 294 6.00 -21.39 -2.98
CA GLN A 294 7.29 -21.53 -2.30
C GLN A 294 7.01 -21.99 -0.87
N ARG A 295 7.58 -23.15 -0.47
CA ARG A 295 7.20 -23.81 0.79
C ARG A 295 8.39 -24.02 1.73
N TRP A 296 9.53 -23.44 1.43
CA TRP A 296 10.65 -23.45 2.35
C TRP A 296 10.55 -22.32 3.38
N ARG A 297 11.33 -22.44 4.41
CA ARG A 297 11.25 -21.55 5.58
C ARG A 297 11.29 -20.07 5.20
N ARG A 298 10.35 -19.30 5.71
CA ARG A 298 10.14 -17.86 5.53
C ARG A 298 9.56 -17.41 4.18
N THR A 299 9.45 -18.30 3.18
CA THR A 299 8.83 -17.93 1.90
C THR A 299 7.37 -18.35 1.81
N ASP A 300 6.89 -19.10 2.80
CA ASP A 300 5.54 -19.65 2.88
C ASP A 300 4.49 -18.66 3.43
N GLY A 301 4.86 -17.39 3.52
CA GLY A 301 4.01 -16.27 3.94
C GLY A 301 4.70 -14.92 3.76
N GLY A 302 4.03 -13.89 4.22
CA GLY A 302 4.48 -12.50 4.15
C GLY A 302 3.74 -11.64 5.16
N MET A 303 3.56 -10.38 4.83
CA MET A 303 2.75 -9.47 5.62
C MET A 303 1.91 -8.54 4.76
N LEU A 304 0.77 -8.14 5.28
CA LEU A 304 0.04 -6.97 4.85
C LEU A 304 0.50 -5.79 5.70
N LEU A 305 0.86 -4.67 5.07
CA LEU A 305 1.25 -3.44 5.74
C LEU A 305 0.09 -2.43 5.66
N SER A 306 -0.52 -2.11 6.79
CA SER A 306 -1.60 -1.12 6.92
C SER A 306 -1.04 0.21 7.37
N ILE A 307 -1.36 1.28 6.65
CA ILE A 307 -0.91 2.64 6.94
C ILE A 307 -2.14 3.55 6.99
N ARG A 308 -2.23 4.37 8.06
CA ARG A 308 -3.19 5.49 8.12
C ARG A 308 -2.44 6.78 7.87
N LEU A 309 -2.81 7.47 6.82
CA LEU A 309 -2.27 8.76 6.43
C LEU A 309 -3.24 9.88 6.79
N SER A 310 -2.68 11.03 7.14
CA SER A 310 -3.39 12.30 7.15
C SER A 310 -2.53 13.40 6.52
N VAL A 311 -3.19 14.35 5.86
CA VAL A 311 -2.53 15.49 5.23
C VAL A 311 -3.06 16.78 5.86
N TYR A 312 -2.14 17.70 6.16
CA TYR A 312 -2.42 19.00 6.68
C TYR A 312 -1.54 20.07 6.01
N GLY A 313 -2.07 20.79 5.05
CA GLY A 313 -1.26 21.62 4.15
C GLY A 313 -0.23 20.74 3.42
N ASP A 314 1.04 21.11 3.48
CA ASP A 314 2.13 20.35 2.85
C ASP A 314 2.65 19.17 3.71
N GLN A 315 2.12 19.02 4.93
CA GLN A 315 2.53 17.96 5.84
C GLN A 315 1.83 16.65 5.52
N LEU A 316 2.60 15.57 5.40
CA LEU A 316 2.10 14.20 5.39
C LEU A 316 2.45 13.55 6.72
N ILE A 317 1.44 13.06 7.43
CA ILE A 317 1.60 12.39 8.72
C ILE A 317 1.17 10.94 8.56
N ILE A 318 2.06 10.03 8.94
CA ILE A 318 1.73 8.62 9.10
C ILE A 318 1.25 8.43 10.54
N GLU A 319 -0.07 8.57 10.76
CA GLU A 319 -0.67 8.47 12.10
C GLU A 319 -0.43 7.10 12.73
N ARG A 320 -0.50 6.08 11.88
CA ARG A 320 -0.28 4.69 12.26
C ARG A 320 0.29 3.92 11.08
N ALA A 321 1.29 3.11 11.36
CA ALA A 321 1.70 2.00 10.51
C ALA A 321 1.69 0.72 11.34
N GLY A 322 1.22 -0.36 10.75
CA GLY A 322 1.16 -1.66 11.41
C GLY A 322 1.13 -2.78 10.38
N TYR A 323 1.57 -3.97 10.78
CA TYR A 323 1.59 -5.12 9.88
C TYR A 323 0.70 -6.27 10.39
N ILE A 324 0.18 -7.05 9.46
CA ILE A 324 -0.56 -8.29 9.71
C ILE A 324 0.23 -9.41 9.05
N LEU A 325 0.75 -10.35 9.83
CA LEU A 325 1.40 -11.52 9.26
C LEU A 325 0.37 -12.39 8.53
N THR A 326 0.71 -12.77 7.31
CA THR A 326 -0.09 -13.70 6.49
C THR A 326 0.70 -14.97 6.21
N TRP A 327 0.04 -16.10 6.23
CA TRP A 327 0.62 -17.39 5.91
C TRP A 327 -0.19 -18.12 4.84
N VAL A 328 0.47 -18.87 3.97
CA VAL A 328 -0.20 -19.61 2.91
C VAL A 328 -0.55 -21.02 3.42
N HIS A 329 -1.79 -21.17 3.86
CA HIS A 329 -2.37 -22.47 4.24
C HIS A 329 -2.63 -23.30 2.98
N THR A 330 -2.28 -24.58 3.02
CA THR A 330 -2.46 -25.48 1.88
C THR A 330 -3.23 -26.75 2.26
N PRO A 331 -4.54 -26.63 2.60
CA PRO A 331 -5.34 -27.76 2.98
C PRO A 331 -5.52 -28.74 1.81
N LEU A 332 -5.88 -29.98 2.16
CA LEU A 332 -6.35 -30.95 1.17
C LEU A 332 -7.87 -30.84 1.04
N SER A 333 -8.36 -30.74 -0.19
CA SER A 333 -9.78 -30.85 -0.47
C SER A 333 -10.29 -32.25 -0.15
N SER A 334 -11.60 -32.45 -0.12
CA SER A 334 -12.24 -33.75 0.04
C SER A 334 -11.83 -34.77 -1.05
N ARG A 335 -11.27 -34.29 -2.16
CA ARG A 335 -10.74 -35.12 -3.26
C ARG A 335 -9.22 -35.33 -3.16
N GLY A 336 -8.59 -34.98 -2.04
CA GLY A 336 -7.14 -35.09 -1.80
C GLY A 336 -6.28 -34.12 -2.62
N ARG A 337 -6.86 -33.10 -3.24
CA ARG A 337 -6.14 -32.06 -3.97
C ARG A 337 -5.71 -30.96 -3.01
N ARG A 338 -4.46 -30.48 -3.16
CA ARG A 338 -3.97 -29.33 -2.42
C ARG A 338 -4.72 -28.07 -2.87
N GLU A 339 -5.16 -27.28 -1.92
CA GLU A 339 -5.75 -25.96 -2.13
C GLU A 339 -4.85 -24.88 -1.54
N PHE A 340 -5.14 -23.61 -1.80
CA PHE A 340 -4.33 -22.51 -1.30
C PHE A 340 -5.23 -21.44 -0.69
N GLU A 341 -4.88 -20.97 0.50
CA GLU A 341 -5.60 -19.96 1.26
C GLU A 341 -4.59 -19.03 1.94
N ILE A 342 -4.78 -17.73 1.79
CA ILE A 342 -4.02 -16.73 2.55
C ILE A 342 -4.72 -16.54 3.88
N VAL A 343 -4.05 -16.86 4.98
CA VAL A 343 -4.65 -16.76 6.32
C VAL A 343 -3.96 -15.67 7.15
N PRO A 344 -4.72 -14.83 7.89
CA PRO A 344 -4.16 -13.89 8.86
C PRO A 344 -3.63 -14.69 10.05
N ALA A 345 -2.30 -14.78 10.15
CA ALA A 345 -1.60 -15.72 11.00
C ALA A 345 -1.95 -15.58 12.50
N ALA A 346 -2.09 -14.34 12.99
CA ALA A 346 -2.41 -14.10 14.41
C ALA A 346 -3.80 -14.61 14.84
N HIS A 347 -4.78 -14.63 13.91
CA HIS A 347 -6.11 -15.20 14.15
C HIS A 347 -6.03 -16.72 14.14
N PHE A 348 -5.43 -17.31 13.12
CA PHE A 348 -5.32 -18.76 12.96
C PHE A 348 -4.41 -19.42 14.02
N GLU A 349 -3.46 -18.66 14.60
CA GLU A 349 -2.63 -19.14 15.71
C GLU A 349 -3.44 -19.49 16.96
N LYS A 350 -4.58 -18.82 17.18
CA LYS A 350 -5.47 -19.06 18.32
C LYS A 350 -6.51 -20.14 18.05
N HIS A 351 -6.72 -20.52 16.78
CA HIS A 351 -7.81 -21.36 16.29
C HIS A 351 -7.27 -22.55 15.50
N PHE A 352 -6.68 -23.53 16.20
CA PHE A 352 -6.13 -24.73 15.55
C PHE A 352 -7.15 -25.44 14.65
N GLU A 353 -8.43 -25.43 15.04
CA GLU A 353 -9.53 -26.05 14.30
C GLU A 353 -9.71 -25.49 12.88
N LEU A 354 -9.27 -24.25 12.63
CA LEU A 354 -9.33 -23.64 11.30
C LEU A 354 -8.26 -24.20 10.34
N ILE A 355 -7.14 -24.67 10.87
CA ILE A 355 -6.10 -25.36 10.11
C ILE A 355 -6.40 -26.85 10.00
N GLY A 356 -6.79 -27.50 11.10
CA GLY A 356 -7.17 -28.90 11.17
C GLY A 356 -6.05 -29.91 10.92
N ASP A 357 -4.83 -29.47 10.64
CA ASP A 357 -3.64 -30.28 10.36
C ASP A 357 -2.47 -29.84 11.24
N SER A 358 -2.01 -30.74 12.12
CA SER A 358 -0.95 -30.43 13.09
C SER A 358 0.39 -30.07 12.43
N SER A 359 0.72 -30.67 11.29
CA SER A 359 1.97 -30.38 10.57
C SER A 359 1.92 -28.95 10.01
N GLN A 360 0.85 -28.58 9.33
CA GLN A 360 0.67 -27.23 8.79
C GLN A 360 0.56 -26.17 9.89
N TYR A 361 -0.14 -26.48 10.98
CA TYR A 361 -0.21 -25.60 12.14
C TYR A 361 1.17 -25.32 12.75
N ASN A 362 2.01 -26.36 12.90
CA ASN A 362 3.37 -26.18 13.40
C ASN A 362 4.25 -25.40 12.43
N GLN A 363 4.09 -25.58 11.11
CA GLN A 363 4.79 -24.76 10.09
C GLN A 363 4.37 -23.30 10.17
N MET A 364 3.06 -23.02 10.28
CA MET A 364 2.55 -21.66 10.46
C MET A 364 3.12 -21.03 11.74
N ARG A 365 3.11 -21.75 12.86
CA ARG A 365 3.69 -21.26 14.12
C ARG A 365 5.21 -20.98 14.01
N LEU A 366 5.93 -21.81 13.26
CA LEU A 366 7.35 -21.57 12.99
C LEU A 366 7.53 -20.26 12.21
N PHE A 367 6.73 -20.06 11.15
CA PHE A 367 6.72 -18.82 10.37
C PHE A 367 6.41 -17.60 11.26
N ILE A 368 5.35 -17.67 12.08
CA ILE A 368 4.96 -16.60 13.00
C ILE A 368 6.09 -16.25 13.98
N ASN A 369 6.68 -17.26 14.61
CA ASN A 369 7.73 -17.06 15.61
C ASN A 369 9.00 -16.46 14.99
N ASP A 370 9.38 -16.91 13.79
CA ASP A 370 10.51 -16.36 13.07
C ASP A 370 10.26 -14.90 12.67
N SER A 371 9.08 -14.62 12.12
CA SER A 371 8.71 -13.29 11.65
C SER A 371 8.60 -12.30 12.82
N ARG A 372 7.98 -12.69 13.93
CA ARG A 372 7.89 -11.84 15.13
C ARG A 372 9.24 -11.55 15.75
N ARG A 373 10.13 -12.56 15.83
CA ARG A 373 11.49 -12.37 16.32
C ARG A 373 12.26 -11.43 15.41
N PHE A 374 12.12 -11.60 14.11
CA PHE A 374 12.77 -10.75 13.11
C PHE A 374 12.25 -9.31 13.18
N MET A 375 10.93 -9.11 13.12
CA MET A 375 10.31 -7.80 13.15
C MET A 375 10.50 -7.08 14.49
N GLY A 376 10.57 -7.79 15.59
CA GLY A 376 10.87 -7.19 16.91
C GLY A 376 12.20 -6.42 16.97
N SER A 377 13.14 -6.76 16.08
CA SER A 377 14.44 -6.07 15.97
C SER A 377 14.53 -5.17 14.73
N ASN A 378 13.62 -5.33 13.75
CA ASN A 378 13.73 -4.74 12.41
C ASN A 378 12.48 -3.97 11.95
N ALA A 379 11.50 -3.76 12.84
CA ALA A 379 10.35 -2.90 12.61
C ALA A 379 10.42 -1.67 13.52
N LYS A 380 10.90 -0.55 12.99
CA LYS A 380 11.01 0.68 13.76
C LYS A 380 9.67 1.42 13.77
N SER A 381 9.10 1.58 14.96
CA SER A 381 7.82 2.28 15.18
C SER A 381 6.62 1.66 14.45
N ILE A 382 6.62 0.35 14.29
CA ILE A 382 5.58 -0.40 13.57
C ILE A 382 5.24 -1.66 14.36
N ASP A 383 3.96 -1.83 14.70
CA ASP A 383 3.47 -2.93 15.52
C ASP A 383 2.71 -3.96 14.68
N GLU A 384 2.71 -5.22 15.16
CA GLU A 384 1.81 -6.24 14.62
C GLU A 384 0.37 -5.94 15.03
N LEU A 385 -0.52 -5.79 14.04
CA LEU A 385 -1.95 -5.58 14.26
C LEU A 385 -2.61 -6.92 14.62
N ARG A 386 -3.01 -7.04 15.90
CA ARG A 386 -3.64 -8.22 16.49
C ARG A 386 -4.87 -7.83 17.30
N GLY A 387 -5.64 -8.84 17.74
CA GLY A 387 -6.68 -8.67 18.74
C GLY A 387 -8.00 -8.17 18.19
N GLU A 388 -8.77 -7.49 19.04
CA GLU A 388 -10.18 -7.14 18.82
C GLU A 388 -10.49 -6.51 17.46
N ARG A 389 -9.61 -5.68 16.93
CA ARG A 389 -9.84 -5.05 15.62
C ARG A 389 -9.79 -6.05 14.47
N LEU A 390 -8.88 -7.03 14.54
CA LEU A 390 -8.80 -8.09 13.54
C LEU A 390 -9.96 -9.07 13.72
N GLU A 391 -10.32 -9.35 14.97
CA GLU A 391 -11.44 -10.25 15.32
C GLU A 391 -12.81 -9.66 14.95
N MET A 392 -13.00 -8.34 15.03
CA MET A 392 -14.22 -7.67 14.53
C MET A 392 -14.39 -7.76 13.01
N ILE A 393 -13.29 -7.78 12.27
CA ILE A 393 -13.29 -7.88 10.79
C ILE A 393 -13.41 -9.35 10.34
N LEU A 394 -12.89 -10.28 11.14
CA LEU A 394 -12.90 -11.72 10.88
C LEU A 394 -13.83 -12.43 11.88
N PRO A 395 -15.14 -12.48 11.62
CA PRO A 395 -16.05 -13.18 12.54
C PRO A 395 -15.65 -14.64 12.67
N CYS A 396 -15.51 -15.12 13.90
CA CYS A 396 -15.44 -16.55 14.18
C CYS A 396 -16.68 -17.20 13.58
N ARG A 397 -16.50 -18.10 12.63
CA ARG A 397 -17.56 -18.98 12.10
C ARG A 397 -17.62 -20.25 12.89
#